data_ff3cc94ae9d9724d1b12d1748e30b8d7
#
_entry.id   ff3cc94ae9d9724d1b12d1748e30b8d7
#
_cell.length_a   1.000
_cell.length_b   1.000
_cell.length_c   1.000
_cell.angle_alpha   90.00
_cell.angle_beta   90.00
_cell.angle_gamma   90.00
#
_symmetry.space_group_name_H-M   'P 1'
#
loop_
_entity.id
_entity.type
_entity.pdbx_description
1 polymer ?
#
loop_
_entity_poly.entity_id
_entity_poly.type
_entity_poly.pdbx_seq_one_letter_code
_entity_poly.pdbx_strand_id
1 'polypeptide(L)'
;MSHRATVWAIQQRGLKPATKIVLWFLCDRHNPDFGCFPTQARLAEDAEMSISALNEHLALLERAGLIRRLRSHDPRTHRRQATRYILGFEDGFTREPAPESGDGFDSTEGEQDDDPTPESGHGAISGFSAKPSPDFAESHLRNPET
;
A
#
# COMPACT_ATOMS: atom_id res chain seq x y z
N MET A 1 13.53 -13.14 0.89
CA MET A 1 14.25 -11.93 1.32
C MET A 1 15.60 -11.85 0.64
N SER A 2 15.84 -10.82 -0.15
CA SER A 2 17.15 -10.56 -0.74
C SER A 2 17.82 -9.42 0.02
N HIS A 3 18.83 -9.73 0.81
CA HIS A 3 19.60 -8.73 1.56
C HIS A 3 20.19 -7.66 0.61
N ARG A 4 20.61 -8.06 -0.58
CA ARG A 4 21.11 -7.15 -1.62
C ARG A 4 20.05 -6.12 -2.03
N ALA A 5 18.80 -6.57 -2.20
CA ALA A 5 17.68 -5.71 -2.58
C ALA A 5 17.35 -4.68 -1.49
N THR A 6 17.27 -5.10 -0.24
CA THR A 6 16.94 -4.20 0.88
C THR A 6 18.03 -3.16 1.13
N VAL A 7 19.30 -3.56 1.05
CA VAL A 7 20.44 -2.62 1.14
C VAL A 7 20.41 -1.61 -0.01
N TRP A 8 20.13 -2.07 -1.24
CA TRP A 8 20.00 -1.18 -2.38
C TRP A 8 18.85 -0.16 -2.18
N ALA A 9 17.69 -0.59 -1.68
CA ALA A 9 16.56 0.31 -1.42
C ALA A 9 16.92 1.42 -0.41
N ILE A 10 17.62 1.08 0.66
CA ILE A 10 18.03 2.04 1.69
C ILE A 10 18.99 3.09 1.13
N GLN A 11 19.85 2.70 0.21
CA GLN A 11 20.85 3.59 -0.42
C GLN A 11 20.22 4.63 -1.38
N GLN A 12 18.99 4.40 -1.86
CA GLN A 12 18.34 5.36 -2.76
C GLN A 12 18.09 6.69 -2.06
N ARG A 13 18.42 7.77 -2.75
CA ARG A 13 18.30 9.15 -2.24
C ARG A 13 17.25 9.93 -3.03
N GLY A 14 16.76 11.02 -2.44
CA GLY A 14 15.80 11.91 -3.11
C GLY A 14 14.35 11.42 -3.09
N LEU A 15 14.04 10.34 -2.37
CA LEU A 15 12.70 9.82 -2.21
C LEU A 15 12.02 10.38 -0.96
N LYS A 16 10.71 10.60 -1.06
CA LYS A 16 9.89 10.87 0.14
C LYS A 16 9.89 9.62 1.04
N PRO A 17 9.77 9.78 2.37
CA PRO A 17 9.79 8.65 3.31
C PRO A 17 8.81 7.54 2.97
N ALA A 18 7.55 7.87 2.67
CA ALA A 18 6.53 6.89 2.31
C ALA A 18 6.88 6.15 1.00
N THR A 19 7.38 6.87 -0.02
CA THR A 19 7.85 6.26 -1.28
C THR A 19 9.01 5.29 -1.04
N LYS A 20 9.91 5.65 -0.13
CA LYS A 20 11.04 4.81 0.23
C LYS A 20 10.61 3.55 0.99
N ILE A 21 9.60 3.66 1.85
CA ILE A 21 9.01 2.50 2.54
C ILE A 21 8.40 1.53 1.53
N VAL A 22 7.64 2.01 0.55
CA VAL A 22 7.09 1.17 -0.53
C VAL A 22 8.20 0.45 -1.30
N LEU A 23 9.27 1.16 -1.65
CA LEU A 23 10.44 0.55 -2.30
C LEU A 23 11.09 -0.53 -1.43
N TRP A 24 11.20 -0.26 -0.13
CA TRP A 24 11.78 -1.22 0.80
C TRP A 24 10.95 -2.50 0.90
N PHE A 25 9.62 -2.41 1.01
CA PHE A 25 8.74 -3.58 1.02
C PHE A 25 8.80 -4.39 -0.28
N LEU A 26 8.91 -3.71 -1.43
CA LEU A 26 9.12 -4.40 -2.71
C LEU A 26 10.43 -5.19 -2.70
N CYS A 27 11.51 -4.58 -2.19
CA CYS A 27 12.82 -5.22 -2.11
C CYS A 27 12.85 -6.36 -1.09
N ASP A 28 12.14 -6.22 0.01
CA ASP A 28 12.01 -7.28 1.03
C ASP A 28 11.32 -8.53 0.45
N ARG A 29 10.31 -8.33 -0.39
CA ARG A 29 9.58 -9.41 -1.06
C ARG A 29 10.24 -9.92 -2.34
N HIS A 30 11.38 -9.38 -2.71
CA HIS A 30 12.12 -9.82 -3.87
C HIS A 30 12.78 -11.18 -3.61
N ASN A 31 12.52 -12.11 -4.53
CA ASN A 31 13.21 -13.40 -4.57
C ASN A 31 14.20 -13.40 -5.74
N PRO A 32 15.49 -13.71 -5.52
CA PRO A 32 16.49 -13.72 -6.59
C PRO A 32 16.17 -14.68 -7.74
N ASP A 33 15.50 -15.82 -7.44
CA ASP A 33 15.20 -16.84 -8.42
C ASP A 33 13.89 -16.60 -9.18
N PHE A 34 12.89 -16.02 -8.49
CA PHE A 34 11.54 -15.87 -9.03
C PHE A 34 11.15 -14.41 -9.33
N GLY A 35 11.85 -13.43 -8.76
CA GLY A 35 11.52 -12.02 -8.89
C GLY A 35 10.57 -11.51 -7.81
N CYS A 36 9.85 -10.43 -8.10
CA CYS A 36 9.00 -9.72 -7.16
C CYS A 36 7.55 -9.65 -7.68
N PHE A 37 6.61 -10.31 -7.01
CA PHE A 37 5.20 -10.42 -7.43
C PHE A 37 4.18 -10.12 -6.32
N PRO A 38 4.38 -9.16 -5.43
CA PRO A 38 3.38 -8.87 -4.42
C PRO A 38 2.11 -8.30 -5.07
N THR A 39 0.96 -8.61 -4.50
CA THR A 39 -0.29 -7.94 -4.86
C THR A 39 -0.30 -6.51 -4.31
N GLN A 40 -1.01 -5.61 -5.00
CA GLN A 40 -1.13 -4.23 -4.52
C GLN A 40 -1.83 -4.15 -3.16
N ALA A 41 -2.85 -4.99 -2.94
CA ALA A 41 -3.53 -5.07 -1.65
C ALA A 41 -2.56 -5.41 -0.52
N ARG A 42 -1.70 -6.42 -0.74
CA ARG A 42 -0.71 -6.82 0.26
C ARG A 42 0.35 -5.75 0.51
N LEU A 43 0.82 -5.09 -0.54
CA LEU A 43 1.76 -3.97 -0.38
C LEU A 43 1.15 -2.78 0.35
N ALA A 44 -0.11 -2.46 0.07
CA ALA A 44 -0.83 -1.38 0.73
C ALA A 44 -1.02 -1.69 2.22
N GLU A 45 -1.37 -2.94 2.54
CA GLU A 45 -1.48 -3.42 3.92
C GLU A 45 -0.13 -3.32 4.66
N ASP A 46 0.94 -3.83 4.07
CA ASP A 46 2.28 -3.79 4.67
C ASP A 46 2.80 -2.35 4.87
N ALA A 47 2.49 -1.46 3.94
CA ALA A 47 2.90 -0.05 4.01
C ALA A 47 1.90 0.84 4.77
N GLU A 48 0.84 0.26 5.32
CA GLU A 48 -0.21 0.96 6.09
C GLU A 48 -0.81 2.16 5.33
N MET A 49 -1.10 1.97 4.05
CA MET A 49 -1.64 3.02 3.19
C MET A 49 -2.77 2.50 2.29
N SER A 50 -3.57 3.41 1.72
CA SER A 50 -4.59 3.05 0.74
C SER A 50 -3.96 2.58 -0.57
N ILE A 51 -4.71 1.78 -1.34
CA ILE A 51 -4.27 1.33 -2.67
C ILE A 51 -4.03 2.53 -3.62
N SER A 52 -4.83 3.59 -3.50
CA SER A 52 -4.65 4.81 -4.28
C SER A 52 -3.31 5.48 -3.96
N ALA A 53 -3.00 5.68 -2.68
CA ALA A 53 -1.72 6.24 -2.24
C ALA A 53 -0.55 5.35 -2.68
N LEU A 54 -0.70 4.02 -2.55
CA LEU A 54 0.31 3.07 -3.03
C LEU A 54 0.59 3.25 -4.52
N ASN A 55 -0.45 3.38 -5.35
CA ASN A 55 -0.29 3.56 -6.79
C ASN A 55 0.45 4.85 -7.15
N GLU A 56 0.21 5.94 -6.41
CA GLU A 56 0.97 7.19 -6.55
C GLU A 56 2.46 6.98 -6.24
N HIS A 57 2.77 6.30 -5.14
CA HIS A 57 4.16 6.00 -4.79
C HIS A 57 4.84 5.07 -5.79
N LEU A 58 4.12 4.07 -6.31
CA LEU A 58 4.63 3.19 -7.36
C LEU A 58 4.92 3.98 -8.65
N ALA A 59 4.04 4.92 -9.04
CA ALA A 59 4.26 5.78 -10.19
C ALA A 59 5.47 6.70 -10.01
N LEU A 60 5.68 7.23 -8.80
CA LEU A 60 6.87 8.00 -8.47
C LEU A 60 8.15 7.17 -8.57
N LEU A 61 8.13 5.92 -8.12
CA LEU A 61 9.27 5.01 -8.21
C LEU A 61 9.59 4.63 -9.67
N GLU A 62 8.57 4.42 -10.51
CA GLU A 62 8.74 4.17 -11.94
C GLU A 62 9.34 5.40 -12.64
N ARG A 63 8.81 6.60 -12.35
CA ARG A 63 9.31 7.87 -12.88
C ARG A 63 10.74 8.15 -12.47
N ALA A 64 11.12 7.77 -11.26
CA ALA A 64 12.50 7.84 -10.78
C ALA A 64 13.42 6.78 -11.42
N GLY A 65 12.85 5.82 -12.18
CA GLY A 65 13.60 4.74 -12.79
C GLY A 65 14.15 3.73 -11.78
N LEU A 66 13.46 3.51 -10.68
CA LEU A 66 13.87 2.57 -9.63
C LEU A 66 13.11 1.26 -9.70
N ILE A 67 11.92 1.25 -10.30
CA ILE A 67 11.13 0.05 -10.54
C ILE A 67 10.50 0.10 -11.93
N ARG A 68 10.09 -1.06 -12.42
CA ARG A 68 9.25 -1.22 -13.63
C ARG A 68 8.16 -2.23 -13.34
N ARG A 69 6.92 -1.89 -13.65
CA ARG A 69 5.77 -2.80 -13.52
C ARG A 69 5.52 -3.51 -14.83
N LEU A 70 5.62 -4.84 -14.84
CA LEU A 70 5.18 -5.67 -15.96
C LEU A 70 3.81 -6.24 -15.64
N ARG A 71 2.82 -5.77 -16.39
CA ARG A 71 1.46 -6.32 -16.34
C ARG A 71 1.35 -7.40 -17.41
N SER A 72 1.10 -8.62 -17.00
CA SER A 72 0.91 -9.74 -17.90
C SER A 72 -0.55 -10.18 -17.87
N HIS A 73 -1.06 -10.52 -19.06
CA HIS A 73 -2.36 -11.18 -19.22
C HIS A 73 -2.09 -12.58 -19.76
N ASP A 74 -2.84 -13.54 -19.26
CA ASP A 74 -2.81 -14.89 -19.83
C ASP A 74 -3.51 -14.86 -21.22
N PRO A 75 -2.82 -15.18 -22.31
CA PRO A 75 -3.41 -15.12 -23.65
C PRO A 75 -4.55 -16.13 -23.85
N ARG A 76 -4.65 -17.17 -22.99
CA ARG A 76 -5.68 -18.20 -23.12
C ARG A 76 -6.95 -17.89 -22.32
N THR A 77 -6.79 -17.30 -21.14
CA THR A 77 -7.91 -17.09 -20.20
C THR A 77 -8.31 -15.63 -20.10
N HIS A 78 -7.57 -14.71 -20.70
CA HIS A 78 -7.70 -13.25 -20.53
C HIS A 78 -7.69 -12.77 -19.07
N ARG A 79 -7.28 -13.63 -18.15
CA ARG A 79 -7.16 -13.26 -16.74
C ARG A 79 -5.90 -12.44 -16.51
N ARG A 80 -6.02 -11.42 -15.69
CA ARG A 80 -4.86 -10.67 -15.19
C ARG A 80 -3.97 -11.61 -14.39
N GLN A 81 -2.71 -11.69 -14.78
CA GLN A 81 -1.68 -12.33 -13.97
C GLN A 81 -1.15 -11.36 -12.93
N ALA A 82 -0.49 -11.88 -11.90
CA ALA A 82 0.15 -11.05 -10.90
C ALA A 82 1.15 -10.08 -11.56
N THR A 83 1.09 -8.81 -11.15
CA THR A 83 2.03 -7.81 -11.65
C THR A 83 3.44 -8.16 -11.18
N ARG A 84 4.38 -8.25 -12.11
CA ARG A 84 5.79 -8.39 -11.79
C ARG A 84 6.43 -7.02 -11.64
N TYR A 85 7.17 -6.85 -10.56
CA TYR A 85 7.98 -5.66 -10.33
C TYR A 85 9.42 -5.98 -10.60
N ILE A 86 10.04 -5.29 -11.55
CA ILE A 86 11.48 -5.37 -11.80
C ILE A 86 12.12 -4.21 -11.05
N LEU A 87 13.14 -4.52 -10.26
CA LEU A 87 13.85 -3.57 -9.44
C LEU A 87 15.11 -3.07 -10.15
N GLY A 88 15.49 -1.82 -9.94
CA GLY A 88 16.57 -1.16 -10.66
C GLY A 88 17.98 -1.74 -10.48
N PHE A 89 18.14 -2.70 -9.57
CA PHE A 89 19.39 -3.44 -9.40
C PHE A 89 19.44 -4.79 -10.13
N GLU A 90 18.33 -5.23 -10.74
CA GLU A 90 18.26 -6.47 -11.51
C GLU A 90 18.96 -6.31 -12.86
N ASP A 91 19.68 -7.34 -13.28
CA ASP A 91 20.49 -7.32 -14.53
C ASP A 91 19.67 -7.10 -15.82
N GLY A 92 18.36 -7.27 -15.76
CA GLY A 92 17.41 -7.02 -16.86
C GLY A 92 16.72 -5.66 -16.81
N PHE A 93 17.11 -4.77 -15.91
CA PHE A 93 16.49 -3.46 -15.77
C PHE A 93 16.96 -2.50 -16.86
N THR A 94 16.15 -2.31 -17.90
CA THR A 94 16.36 -1.24 -18.86
C THR A 94 15.60 0.01 -18.38
N ARG A 95 16.33 1.09 -18.19
CA ARG A 95 15.76 2.40 -17.88
C ARG A 95 15.14 3.02 -19.13
N GLU A 96 14.15 2.36 -19.73
CA GLU A 96 13.32 3.00 -20.72
C GLU A 96 12.34 3.93 -20.01
N PRO A 97 12.09 5.13 -20.56
CA PRO A 97 10.99 5.96 -20.08
C PRO A 97 9.73 5.10 -20.17
N ALA A 98 9.02 4.99 -19.05
CA ALA A 98 7.76 4.29 -19.04
C ALA A 98 6.89 4.84 -20.17
N PRO A 99 6.29 3.98 -21.03
CA PRO A 99 5.27 4.48 -21.92
C PRO A 99 4.26 5.18 -21.05
N GLU A 100 3.92 6.41 -21.42
CA GLU A 100 2.86 7.14 -20.77
C GLU A 100 1.60 6.28 -20.89
N SER A 101 1.42 5.41 -19.90
CA SER A 101 0.21 4.65 -19.76
C SER A 101 -0.83 5.68 -19.40
N GLY A 102 -1.59 6.07 -20.42
CA GLY A 102 -2.74 6.90 -20.23
C GLY A 102 -3.51 6.43 -19.02
N ASP A 103 -3.97 7.38 -18.26
CA ASP A 103 -4.81 7.28 -17.10
C ASP A 103 -5.96 6.28 -17.33
N GLY A 104 -5.63 5.01 -17.23
CA GLY A 104 -6.61 3.99 -16.93
C GLY A 104 -6.83 4.04 -15.44
N PHE A 105 -7.60 4.99 -14.96
CA PHE A 105 -8.31 4.88 -13.70
C PHE A 105 -9.25 3.69 -13.86
N ASP A 106 -8.68 2.51 -13.74
CA ASP A 106 -9.44 1.30 -13.60
C ASP A 106 -9.91 1.25 -12.15
N SER A 107 -11.02 1.96 -11.94
CA SER A 107 -11.94 1.66 -10.86
C SER A 107 -12.44 0.25 -11.13
N THR A 108 -11.66 -0.75 -10.79
CA THR A 108 -12.20 -2.07 -10.58
C THR A 108 -13.03 -1.94 -9.34
N GLU A 109 -14.24 -1.59 -9.62
CA GLU A 109 -15.47 -2.15 -9.12
C GLU A 109 -15.16 -3.19 -8.06
N GLY A 110 -15.21 -2.68 -6.80
CA GLY A 110 -15.53 -3.52 -5.69
C GLY A 110 -16.78 -4.28 -6.08
N GLU A 111 -16.73 -5.57 -5.92
CA GLU A 111 -17.92 -6.39 -5.91
C GLU A 111 -18.97 -5.65 -5.10
N GLN A 112 -19.98 -5.23 -5.81
CA GLN A 112 -21.24 -4.87 -5.22
C GLN A 112 -21.77 -6.14 -4.57
N ASP A 113 -21.49 -6.29 -3.29
CA ASP A 113 -22.42 -7.01 -2.46
C ASP A 113 -23.69 -6.19 -2.49
N ASP A 114 -24.63 -6.68 -3.26
CA ASP A 114 -26.03 -6.30 -3.21
C ASP A 114 -26.54 -6.67 -1.81
N ASP A 115 -26.29 -5.79 -0.88
CA ASP A 115 -26.98 -5.81 0.40
C ASP A 115 -28.28 -4.99 0.16
N PRO A 116 -29.46 -5.63 0.19
CA PRO A 116 -30.69 -4.91 0.06
C PRO A 116 -30.85 -4.00 1.28
N THR A 117 -30.71 -2.73 1.05
CA THR A 117 -31.04 -1.70 2.00
C THR A 117 -32.48 -1.89 2.47
N PRO A 118 -32.76 -2.15 3.74
CA PRO A 118 -34.09 -1.98 4.23
C PRO A 118 -34.39 -0.49 4.28
N GLU A 119 -35.33 -0.07 3.48
CA GLU A 119 -36.00 1.20 3.69
C GLU A 119 -36.54 1.22 5.12
N SER A 120 -36.06 2.11 5.90
CA SER A 120 -36.73 2.47 7.12
C SER A 120 -36.43 3.90 7.48
N GLY A 121 -37.43 4.71 7.24
CA GLY A 121 -38.08 5.42 8.31
C GLY A 121 -37.28 6.54 8.96
N HIS A 122 -37.70 7.72 8.60
CA HIS A 122 -37.60 8.94 9.37
C HIS A 122 -37.42 8.71 10.86
N GLY A 123 -36.28 9.16 11.35
CA GLY A 123 -36.05 9.33 12.75
C GLY A 123 -34.97 10.39 12.94
N ALA A 124 -35.42 11.65 12.92
CA ALA A 124 -34.58 12.72 13.41
C ALA A 124 -34.29 12.46 14.88
N ILE A 125 -33.06 12.07 15.18
CA ILE A 125 -32.57 12.04 16.55
C ILE A 125 -31.61 13.23 16.71
N SER A 126 -32.21 14.35 17.03
CA SER A 126 -31.53 15.42 17.74
C SER A 126 -31.36 14.96 19.17
N GLY A 127 -30.15 14.68 19.58
CA GLY A 127 -29.87 14.25 20.93
C GLY A 127 -28.43 13.84 21.09
N PHE A 128 -27.51 14.70 20.71
CA PHE A 128 -26.14 14.54 21.13
C PHE A 128 -26.01 15.02 22.56
N SER A 129 -26.37 14.15 23.49
CA SER A 129 -26.05 14.35 24.90
C SER A 129 -24.59 13.92 25.08
N ALA A 130 -23.72 14.91 25.15
CA ALA A 130 -22.37 14.70 25.59
C ALA A 130 -22.38 14.13 27.00
N LYS A 131 -22.02 12.87 27.16
CA LYS A 131 -21.67 12.35 28.48
C LYS A 131 -20.33 12.95 28.89
N PRO A 132 -20.24 13.56 30.04
CA PRO A 132 -18.96 13.98 30.59
C PRO A 132 -18.13 12.73 30.90
N SER A 133 -16.88 12.81 30.55
CA SER A 133 -15.85 11.82 30.87
C SER A 133 -15.81 11.58 32.38
N PRO A 134 -15.68 10.33 32.84
CA PRO A 134 -15.47 10.10 34.25
C PRO A 134 -14.12 10.68 34.67
N ASP A 135 -14.20 11.51 35.70
CA ASP A 135 -13.08 12.01 36.46
C ASP A 135 -12.10 10.86 36.78
N PHE A 136 -10.90 11.03 36.35
CA PHE A 136 -9.79 10.22 36.83
C PHE A 136 -9.51 10.71 38.26
N ALA A 137 -10.09 10.01 39.22
CA ALA A 137 -9.78 10.21 40.62
C ALA A 137 -8.30 9.90 40.87
N GLU A 138 -7.60 10.91 41.26
CA GLU A 138 -6.27 10.81 41.83
C GLU A 138 -6.22 9.73 42.90
N SER A 139 -5.52 8.66 42.65
CA SER A 139 -5.12 7.77 43.71
C SER A 139 -3.94 8.38 44.42
N HIS A 140 -4.24 9.00 45.55
CA HIS A 140 -3.25 9.35 46.55
C HIS A 140 -2.54 8.10 47.02
N LEU A 141 -1.33 7.90 46.59
CA LEU A 141 -0.38 7.05 47.27
C LEU A 141 0.05 7.74 48.58
N ARG A 142 -0.62 7.39 49.66
CA ARG A 142 -0.11 7.61 50.98
C ARG A 142 1.00 6.57 51.22
N ASN A 143 2.19 7.03 51.26
CA ASN A 143 3.29 6.36 51.91
C ASN A 143 3.09 6.41 53.41
N PRO A 144 3.08 5.30 54.14
CA PRO A 144 3.29 5.33 55.58
C PRO A 144 4.80 5.16 55.80
N GLU A 145 5.42 6.25 56.20
CA GLU A 145 6.66 6.14 56.91
C GLU A 145 6.41 5.52 58.29
N THR A 146 7.14 4.47 58.59
CA THR A 146 7.76 4.27 59.90
C THR A 146 8.84 3.21 59.79
#